data_ea456e6f7590e76173c7b1dfb605a4fa
#
_entry.id   ea456e6f7590e76173c7b1dfb605a4fa
#
_cell.length_a   1.000
_cell.length_b   1.000
_cell.length_c   1.000
_cell.angle_alpha   90.00
_cell.angle_beta   90.00
_cell.angle_gamma   90.00
#
_symmetry.space_group_name_H-M   'P 1'
#
loop_
_entity.id
_entity.type
_entity.pdbx_description
1 polymer ?
#
loop_
_entity_poly.entity_id
_entity_poly.type
_entity_poly.pdbx_seq_one_letter_code
_entity_poly.pdbx_strand_id
1 'polypeptide(L)'
;VMWSREILKSNAKIALTGRYWRAFVVALLVSLLSGLANLGNTLSRLADTYESFWGIWGAHDLENFSTHVHFMNWLDAWTVALALFGFLLAVFVYNVFQVGQARYFVQNHFGGTSIETLFSGFRSGYGNTVAAMVVTGLYVFFWSLLLLIPGIYKSYQYFMVPYILSDNPHIPGYRARTISRMMTDGEKLNIFLLDLSFLGWYLLGTLCLGVGVFFVNPYYEATKAELYIYLRDRAIQTGQVSPEELGLVFHAPGGENPFGPPPTYMK
;
A
#
# COMPACT_ATOMS: atom_id res chain seq x y z
N VAL A 1 8.68 12.81 -22.91
CA VAL A 1 7.38 13.43 -22.52
C VAL A 1 7.25 13.28 -21.02
N MET A 2 7.01 14.40 -20.33
CA MET A 2 6.81 14.41 -18.88
C MET A 2 5.37 13.96 -18.59
N TRP A 3 5.16 13.05 -17.62
CA TRP A 3 3.81 12.64 -17.26
C TRP A 3 3.02 13.80 -16.62
N SER A 4 1.72 13.81 -16.79
CA SER A 4 0.84 14.75 -16.12
C SER A 4 -0.17 14.01 -15.23
N ARG A 5 -0.58 14.66 -14.14
CA ARG A 5 -1.60 14.13 -13.22
C ARG A 5 -2.91 13.81 -13.93
N GLU A 6 -3.27 14.60 -14.92
CA GLU A 6 -4.48 14.44 -15.72
C GLU A 6 -4.44 13.17 -16.57
N ILE A 7 -3.30 12.92 -17.23
CA ILE A 7 -3.10 11.73 -18.07
C ILE A 7 -3.18 10.47 -17.20
N LEU A 8 -2.46 10.42 -16.07
CA LEU A 8 -2.50 9.26 -15.18
C LEU A 8 -3.91 8.98 -14.65
N LYS A 9 -4.62 10.02 -14.23
CA LYS A 9 -6.01 9.92 -13.76
C LYS A 9 -6.97 9.48 -14.87
N SER A 10 -6.78 9.97 -16.09
CA SER A 10 -7.57 9.55 -17.25
C SER A 10 -7.34 8.07 -17.58
N ASN A 11 -6.07 7.64 -17.65
CA ASN A 11 -5.71 6.25 -17.90
C ASN A 11 -6.28 5.32 -16.80
N ALA A 12 -6.17 5.71 -15.53
CA ALA A 12 -6.75 4.95 -14.42
C ALA A 12 -8.28 4.77 -14.56
N LYS A 13 -9.01 5.81 -15.01
CA LYS A 13 -10.45 5.70 -15.29
C LYS A 13 -10.72 4.71 -16.43
N ILE A 14 -9.93 4.77 -17.49
CA ILE A 14 -10.05 3.84 -18.63
C ILE A 14 -9.79 2.41 -18.17
N ALA A 15 -8.71 2.17 -17.40
CA ALA A 15 -8.37 0.86 -16.87
C ALA A 15 -9.47 0.28 -15.94
N LEU A 16 -10.21 1.14 -15.23
CA LEU A 16 -11.32 0.74 -14.36
C LEU A 16 -12.65 0.55 -15.11
N THR A 17 -12.77 1.02 -16.35
CA THR A 17 -14.03 0.92 -17.10
C THR A 17 -14.45 -0.55 -17.29
N GLY A 18 -15.65 -0.89 -16.88
CA GLY A 18 -16.19 -2.26 -16.90
C GLY A 18 -15.63 -3.21 -15.84
N ARG A 19 -14.61 -2.79 -15.04
CA ARG A 19 -13.93 -3.62 -14.03
C ARG A 19 -13.90 -3.00 -12.65
N TYR A 20 -14.56 -1.88 -12.48
CA TYR A 20 -14.53 -1.10 -11.24
C TYR A 20 -14.89 -1.93 -9.99
N TRP A 21 -15.94 -2.75 -10.06
CA TRP A 21 -16.37 -3.54 -8.91
C TRP A 21 -15.35 -4.60 -8.47
N ARG A 22 -14.61 -5.18 -9.40
CA ARG A 22 -13.51 -6.11 -9.06
C ARG A 22 -12.36 -5.36 -8.39
N ALA A 23 -11.98 -4.21 -8.93
CA ALA A 23 -10.98 -3.33 -8.34
C ALA A 23 -11.41 -2.83 -6.95
N PHE A 24 -12.70 -2.52 -6.78
CA PHE A 24 -13.28 -2.13 -5.50
C PHE A 24 -13.15 -3.25 -4.46
N VAL A 25 -13.48 -4.49 -4.81
CA VAL A 25 -13.34 -5.64 -3.90
C VAL A 25 -11.88 -5.83 -3.48
N VAL A 26 -10.93 -5.75 -4.42
CA VAL A 26 -9.50 -5.87 -4.12
C VAL A 26 -9.03 -4.76 -3.18
N ALA A 27 -9.35 -3.50 -3.46
CA ALA A 27 -8.99 -2.37 -2.62
C ALA A 27 -9.66 -2.45 -1.24
N LEU A 28 -10.93 -2.89 -1.17
CA LEU A 28 -11.67 -3.07 0.07
C LEU A 28 -11.03 -4.15 0.95
N LEU A 29 -10.68 -5.32 0.38
CA LEU A 29 -10.04 -6.40 1.12
C LEU A 29 -8.73 -5.95 1.76
N VAL A 30 -7.89 -5.24 1.02
CA VAL A 30 -6.62 -4.72 1.55
C VAL A 30 -6.85 -3.62 2.61
N SER A 31 -7.85 -2.77 2.41
CA SER A 31 -8.23 -1.74 3.41
C SER A 31 -8.75 -2.38 4.71
N LEU A 32 -9.55 -3.44 4.63
CA LEU A 32 -10.02 -4.19 5.80
C LEU A 32 -8.88 -4.86 6.54
N LEU A 33 -7.93 -5.48 5.82
CA LEU A 33 -6.72 -6.06 6.43
C LEU A 33 -5.87 -5.00 7.14
N SER A 34 -5.72 -3.82 6.55
CA SER A 34 -5.06 -2.68 7.20
C SER A 34 -5.78 -2.26 8.48
N GLY A 35 -7.11 -2.24 8.46
CA GLY A 35 -7.94 -1.98 9.64
C GLY A 35 -7.73 -3.01 10.75
N LEU A 36 -7.73 -4.29 10.40
CA LEU A 36 -7.48 -5.39 11.34
C LEU A 36 -6.07 -5.32 11.95
N ALA A 37 -5.05 -5.00 11.13
CA ALA A 37 -3.69 -4.82 11.60
C ALA A 37 -3.56 -3.67 12.62
N ASN A 38 -4.43 -2.66 12.53
CA ASN A 38 -4.46 -1.52 13.46
C ASN A 38 -5.48 -1.65 14.59
N LEU A 39 -6.18 -2.80 14.71
CA LEU A 39 -7.25 -2.99 15.68
C LEU A 39 -6.77 -2.79 17.13
N GLY A 40 -5.58 -3.31 17.48
CA GLY A 40 -4.98 -3.13 18.79
C GLY A 40 -4.80 -1.67 19.17
N ASN A 41 -4.26 -0.85 18.24
CA ASN A 41 -4.08 0.59 18.47
C ASN A 41 -5.43 1.33 18.59
N THR A 42 -6.46 0.87 17.90
CA THR A 42 -7.81 1.46 18.01
C THR A 42 -8.43 1.15 19.36
N LEU A 43 -8.31 -0.09 19.83
CA LEU A 43 -8.85 -0.53 21.10
C LEU A 43 -8.11 0.11 22.28
N SER A 44 -6.78 0.30 22.21
CA SER A 44 -6.05 1.02 23.26
C SER A 44 -6.54 2.46 23.41
N ARG A 45 -6.76 3.17 22.30
CA ARG A 45 -7.33 4.53 22.35
C ARG A 45 -8.73 4.57 22.96
N LEU A 46 -9.56 3.55 22.70
CA LEU A 46 -10.88 3.44 23.35
C LEU A 46 -10.75 3.17 24.85
N ALA A 47 -9.78 2.34 25.25
CA ALA A 47 -9.49 2.10 26.66
C ALA A 47 -9.02 3.38 27.36
N ASP A 48 -8.08 4.13 26.77
CA ASP A 48 -7.62 5.41 27.30
C ASP A 48 -8.77 6.43 27.45
N THR A 49 -9.70 6.44 26.48
CA THR A 49 -10.89 7.29 26.54
C THR A 49 -11.82 6.89 27.68
N TYR A 50 -11.99 5.58 27.85
CA TYR A 50 -12.78 5.03 28.95
C TYR A 50 -12.16 5.36 30.32
N GLU A 51 -10.84 5.21 30.48
CA GLU A 51 -10.11 5.61 31.69
C GLU A 51 -10.29 7.10 32.01
N SER A 52 -10.14 7.95 30.99
CA SER A 52 -10.33 9.40 31.15
C SER A 52 -11.74 9.74 31.62
N PHE A 53 -12.76 9.05 31.07
CA PHE A 53 -14.15 9.24 31.47
C PHE A 53 -14.39 8.83 32.93
N TRP A 54 -13.90 7.66 33.35
CA TRP A 54 -14.04 7.16 34.71
C TRP A 54 -13.21 7.96 35.72
N GLY A 55 -12.04 8.44 35.36
CA GLY A 55 -11.23 9.35 36.18
C GLY A 55 -11.97 10.67 36.53
N ILE A 56 -12.84 11.13 35.64
CA ILE A 56 -13.64 12.35 35.85
C ILE A 56 -14.89 12.06 36.74
N TRP A 57 -15.54 10.90 36.57
CA TRP A 57 -16.88 10.64 37.13
C TRP A 57 -16.91 9.55 38.21
N GLY A 58 -15.90 8.66 38.30
CA GLY A 58 -15.94 7.41 39.05
C GLY A 58 -15.23 7.40 40.41
N ALA A 59 -14.68 8.50 40.90
CA ALA A 59 -13.77 8.52 42.08
C ALA A 59 -14.42 8.40 43.46
N HIS A 60 -15.70 8.06 43.57
CA HIS A 60 -16.41 8.17 44.83
C HIS A 60 -16.65 6.85 45.59
N ASP A 61 -16.39 5.66 45.00
CA ASP A 61 -16.67 4.35 45.66
C ASP A 61 -15.45 3.42 45.59
N LEU A 62 -14.87 3.09 46.76
CA LEU A 62 -13.70 2.20 46.87
C LEU A 62 -14.01 0.73 46.46
N GLU A 63 -15.25 0.29 46.60
CA GLU A 63 -15.70 -1.07 46.25
C GLU A 63 -15.75 -1.23 44.72
N ASN A 64 -16.18 -0.20 44.00
CA ASN A 64 -16.16 -0.13 42.55
C ASN A 64 -14.75 0.07 41.98
N PHE A 65 -13.82 0.65 42.76
CA PHE A 65 -12.45 0.88 42.36
C PHE A 65 -11.66 -0.42 42.13
N SER A 66 -11.78 -1.42 43.05
CA SER A 66 -11.09 -2.69 42.89
C SER A 66 -11.58 -3.48 41.68
N THR A 67 -12.87 -3.50 41.42
CA THR A 67 -13.46 -4.13 40.24
C THR A 67 -13.06 -3.43 38.95
N HIS A 68 -12.97 -2.11 39.01
CA HIS A 68 -12.51 -1.30 37.87
C HIS A 68 -11.03 -1.57 37.53
N VAL A 69 -10.14 -1.63 38.52
CA VAL A 69 -8.72 -1.96 38.33
C VAL A 69 -8.54 -3.35 37.72
N HIS A 70 -9.30 -4.37 38.18
CA HIS A 70 -9.24 -5.70 37.60
C HIS A 70 -9.73 -5.74 36.14
N PHE A 71 -10.78 -5.01 35.82
CA PHE A 71 -11.30 -4.89 34.47
C PHE A 71 -10.30 -4.18 33.55
N MET A 72 -9.65 -3.11 34.02
CA MET A 72 -8.64 -2.39 33.27
C MET A 72 -7.40 -3.24 32.98
N ASN A 73 -6.87 -3.96 33.98
CA ASN A 73 -5.76 -4.89 33.78
C ASN A 73 -6.08 -5.98 32.76
N TRP A 74 -7.32 -6.45 32.72
CA TRP A 74 -7.77 -7.43 31.73
C TRP A 74 -7.85 -6.80 30.32
N LEU A 75 -8.41 -5.59 30.19
CA LEU A 75 -8.43 -4.83 28.93
C LEU A 75 -7.02 -4.58 28.40
N ASP A 76 -6.08 -4.17 29.25
CA ASP A 76 -4.68 -3.93 28.87
C ASP A 76 -4.03 -5.18 28.31
N ALA A 77 -4.21 -6.34 28.94
CA ALA A 77 -3.70 -7.61 28.44
C ALA A 77 -4.24 -7.96 27.05
N TRP A 78 -5.54 -7.75 26.83
CA TRP A 78 -6.16 -7.98 25.52
C TRP A 78 -5.73 -6.96 24.45
N THR A 79 -5.58 -5.69 24.80
CA THR A 79 -5.09 -4.66 23.86
C THR A 79 -3.67 -4.94 23.41
N VAL A 80 -2.79 -5.37 24.33
CA VAL A 80 -1.41 -5.79 24.00
C VAL A 80 -1.43 -7.04 23.10
N ALA A 81 -2.24 -8.05 23.42
CA ALA A 81 -2.35 -9.27 22.62
C ALA A 81 -2.86 -8.96 21.20
N LEU A 82 -3.86 -8.10 21.07
CA LEU A 82 -4.40 -7.67 19.77
C LEU A 82 -3.43 -6.77 19.00
N ALA A 83 -2.65 -5.92 19.68
CA ALA A 83 -1.60 -5.12 19.06
C ALA A 83 -0.47 -6.01 18.50
N LEU A 84 -0.03 -7.03 19.25
CA LEU A 84 0.93 -8.01 18.77
C LEU A 84 0.39 -8.83 17.61
N PHE A 85 -0.85 -9.28 17.69
CA PHE A 85 -1.53 -9.99 16.59
C PHE A 85 -1.63 -9.10 15.34
N GLY A 86 -2.06 -7.85 15.49
CA GLY A 86 -2.12 -6.86 14.41
C GLY A 86 -0.75 -6.59 13.80
N PHE A 87 0.28 -6.49 14.62
CA PHE A 87 1.66 -6.34 14.14
C PHE A 87 2.12 -7.55 13.30
N LEU A 88 1.85 -8.77 13.77
CA LEU A 88 2.17 -9.98 13.00
C LEU A 88 1.38 -10.03 11.69
N LEU A 89 0.09 -9.69 11.71
CA LEU A 89 -0.71 -9.56 10.50
C LEU A 89 -0.12 -8.51 9.53
N ALA A 90 0.31 -7.36 10.04
CA ALA A 90 0.92 -6.32 9.22
C ALA A 90 2.22 -6.83 8.56
N VAL A 91 3.08 -7.49 9.31
CA VAL A 91 4.37 -7.99 8.82
C VAL A 91 4.19 -9.13 7.82
N PHE A 92 3.42 -10.14 8.14
CA PHE A 92 3.39 -11.40 7.38
C PHE A 92 2.26 -11.48 6.35
N VAL A 93 1.19 -10.73 6.52
CA VAL A 93 0.01 -10.83 5.66
C VAL A 93 -0.21 -9.53 4.87
N TYR A 94 -0.36 -8.40 5.54
CA TYR A 94 -0.70 -7.14 4.89
C TYR A 94 0.35 -6.69 3.86
N ASN A 95 1.64 -6.81 4.17
CA ASN A 95 2.72 -6.47 3.23
C ASN A 95 2.65 -7.29 1.93
N VAL A 96 2.29 -8.57 2.04
CA VAL A 96 2.16 -9.45 0.87
C VAL A 96 0.92 -9.08 0.05
N PHE A 97 -0.18 -8.73 0.72
CA PHE A 97 -1.38 -8.24 0.06
C PHE A 97 -1.16 -6.91 -0.66
N GLN A 98 -0.33 -6.02 -0.12
CA GLN A 98 0.06 -4.78 -0.83
C GLN A 98 0.74 -5.07 -2.16
N VAL A 99 1.66 -6.04 -2.18
CA VAL A 99 2.34 -6.47 -3.42
C VAL A 99 1.35 -7.14 -4.38
N GLY A 100 0.45 -7.99 -3.88
CA GLY A 100 -0.64 -8.58 -4.66
C GLY A 100 -1.60 -7.54 -5.24
N GLN A 101 -1.94 -6.52 -4.47
CA GLN A 101 -2.73 -5.37 -4.92
C GLN A 101 -2.01 -4.59 -6.02
N ALA A 102 -0.74 -4.27 -5.82
CA ALA A 102 0.08 -3.60 -6.84
C ALA A 102 0.06 -4.40 -8.16
N ARG A 103 0.29 -5.72 -8.09
CA ARG A 103 0.19 -6.61 -9.25
C ARG A 103 -1.18 -6.57 -9.91
N TYR A 104 -2.26 -6.65 -9.12
CA TYR A 104 -3.62 -6.57 -9.65
C TYR A 104 -3.84 -5.29 -10.45
N PHE A 105 -3.50 -4.14 -9.92
CA PHE A 105 -3.73 -2.86 -10.60
C PHE A 105 -2.81 -2.66 -11.80
N VAL A 106 -1.56 -3.11 -11.76
CA VAL A 106 -0.65 -3.11 -12.92
C VAL A 106 -1.21 -3.99 -14.04
N GLN A 107 -1.66 -5.22 -13.75
CA GLN A 107 -2.26 -6.10 -14.74
C GLN A 107 -3.61 -5.60 -15.25
N ASN A 108 -4.39 -4.92 -14.41
CA ASN A 108 -5.68 -4.35 -14.81
C ASN A 108 -5.54 -3.30 -15.92
N HIS A 109 -4.41 -2.58 -15.98
CA HIS A 109 -4.07 -1.69 -17.09
C HIS A 109 -4.07 -2.45 -18.42
N PHE A 110 -3.50 -3.66 -18.48
CA PHE A 110 -3.37 -4.47 -19.69
C PHE A 110 -4.61 -5.30 -20.04
N GLY A 111 -5.63 -5.30 -19.21
CA GLY A 111 -6.93 -5.80 -19.65
C GLY A 111 -7.40 -7.15 -19.15
N GLY A 112 -6.68 -7.84 -18.27
CA GLY A 112 -7.11 -9.17 -17.83
C GLY A 112 -6.62 -9.57 -16.46
N THR A 113 -7.33 -9.18 -15.38
CA THR A 113 -6.98 -9.65 -14.04
C THR A 113 -8.14 -10.37 -13.37
N SER A 114 -7.80 -11.35 -12.54
CA SER A 114 -8.71 -11.97 -11.60
C SER A 114 -8.40 -11.48 -10.18
N ILE A 115 -9.38 -11.58 -9.28
CA ILE A 115 -9.19 -11.26 -7.86
C ILE A 115 -8.11 -12.17 -7.23
N GLU A 116 -7.91 -13.36 -7.79
CA GLU A 116 -6.88 -14.32 -7.36
C GLU A 116 -5.45 -13.75 -7.45
N THR A 117 -5.22 -12.78 -8.33
CA THR A 117 -3.92 -12.08 -8.44
C THR A 117 -3.50 -11.43 -7.13
N LEU A 118 -4.47 -11.03 -6.29
CA LEU A 118 -4.22 -10.50 -4.96
C LEU A 118 -3.40 -11.46 -4.08
N PHE A 119 -3.61 -12.77 -4.26
CA PHE A 119 -2.93 -13.83 -3.50
C PHE A 119 -1.59 -14.27 -4.12
N SER A 120 -1.19 -13.68 -5.23
CA SER A 120 0.03 -14.07 -5.96
C SER A 120 1.31 -13.99 -5.12
N GLY A 121 1.40 -13.02 -4.21
CA GLY A 121 2.55 -12.84 -3.34
C GLY A 121 2.76 -13.99 -2.33
N PHE A 122 1.72 -14.79 -2.06
CA PHE A 122 1.85 -15.99 -1.21
C PHE A 122 2.35 -17.22 -1.98
N ARG A 123 2.19 -17.23 -3.31
CA ARG A 123 2.57 -18.38 -4.16
C ARG A 123 4.03 -18.33 -4.60
N SER A 124 4.59 -17.12 -4.75
CA SER A 124 5.93 -16.94 -5.31
C SER A 124 6.71 -15.88 -4.52
N GLY A 125 7.91 -16.24 -4.07
CA GLY A 125 8.82 -15.30 -3.42
C GLY A 125 8.34 -14.72 -2.08
N TYR A 126 7.44 -15.43 -1.36
CA TYR A 126 6.83 -14.93 -0.12
C TYR A 126 7.85 -14.39 0.88
N GLY A 127 8.86 -15.18 1.24
CA GLY A 127 9.88 -14.79 2.22
C GLY A 127 10.68 -13.57 1.79
N ASN A 128 11.03 -13.48 0.50
CA ASN A 128 11.72 -12.31 -0.04
C ASN A 128 10.82 -11.07 -0.04
N THR A 129 9.56 -11.22 -0.41
CA THR A 129 8.55 -10.14 -0.39
C THR A 129 8.39 -9.59 1.02
N VAL A 130 8.17 -10.46 2.03
CA VAL A 130 8.05 -10.06 3.43
C VAL A 130 9.32 -9.36 3.90
N ALA A 131 10.50 -9.96 3.68
CA ALA A 131 11.77 -9.36 4.10
C ALA A 131 12.02 -8.00 3.44
N ALA A 132 11.79 -7.89 2.13
CA ALA A 132 11.98 -6.64 1.39
C ALA A 132 11.06 -5.52 1.90
N MET A 133 9.77 -5.83 2.13
CA MET A 133 8.80 -4.86 2.62
C MET A 133 9.07 -4.44 4.06
N VAL A 134 9.38 -5.40 4.96
CA VAL A 134 9.73 -5.11 6.36
C VAL A 134 10.97 -4.23 6.44
N VAL A 135 12.06 -4.61 5.74
CA VAL A 135 13.28 -3.81 5.74
C VAL A 135 13.02 -2.41 5.16
N THR A 136 12.22 -2.29 4.11
CA THR A 136 11.85 -0.99 3.53
C THR A 136 11.07 -0.14 4.55
N GLY A 137 10.11 -0.74 5.25
CA GLY A 137 9.35 -0.09 6.32
C GLY A 137 10.27 0.39 7.45
N LEU A 138 11.22 -0.44 7.88
CA LEU A 138 12.21 -0.08 8.90
C LEU A 138 13.08 1.11 8.45
N TYR A 139 13.53 1.13 7.19
CA TYR A 139 14.27 2.29 6.66
C TYR A 139 13.45 3.58 6.77
N VAL A 140 12.18 3.56 6.33
CA VAL A 140 11.30 4.73 6.41
C VAL A 140 11.05 5.11 7.87
N PHE A 141 10.80 4.13 8.74
CA PHE A 141 10.55 4.34 10.16
C PHE A 141 11.74 5.03 10.88
N PHE A 142 12.97 4.53 10.71
CA PHE A 142 14.13 5.13 11.34
C PHE A 142 14.40 6.55 10.84
N TRP A 143 14.19 6.83 9.56
CA TRP A 143 14.29 8.18 9.02
C TRP A 143 13.20 9.11 9.55
N SER A 144 11.99 8.58 9.77
CA SER A 144 10.87 9.34 10.36
C SER A 144 11.11 9.64 11.84
N LEU A 145 11.81 8.74 12.55
CA LEU A 145 12.19 8.94 13.95
C LEU A 145 13.23 10.06 14.11
N LEU A 146 14.16 10.17 13.16
CA LEU A 146 15.15 11.25 13.16
C LEU A 146 14.49 12.60 12.93
N LEU A 147 13.71 12.74 11.87
CA LEU A 147 12.95 13.95 11.52
C LEU A 147 11.79 13.58 10.58
N LEU A 148 10.65 14.23 10.74
CA LEU A 148 9.46 13.98 9.92
C LEU A 148 9.71 14.19 8.42
N ILE A 149 10.40 15.30 8.04
CA ILE A 149 10.66 15.64 6.64
C ILE A 149 11.52 14.60 5.91
N PRO A 150 12.67 14.13 6.43
CA PRO A 150 13.42 13.02 5.86
C PRO A 150 12.62 11.71 5.77
N GLY A 151 11.75 11.43 6.74
CA GLY A 151 10.86 10.27 6.71
C GLY A 151 9.90 10.32 5.52
N ILE A 152 9.22 11.45 5.30
CA ILE A 152 8.35 11.67 4.15
C ILE A 152 9.15 11.53 2.83
N TYR A 153 10.33 12.15 2.75
CA TYR A 153 11.19 12.01 1.57
C TYR A 153 11.54 10.56 1.26
N LYS A 154 11.86 9.75 2.30
CA LYS A 154 12.17 8.33 2.16
C LYS A 154 10.94 7.48 1.81
N SER A 155 9.77 7.82 2.30
CA SER A 155 8.54 7.12 1.91
C SER A 155 8.29 7.26 0.41
N TYR A 156 8.42 8.46 -0.16
CA TYR A 156 8.31 8.66 -1.61
C TYR A 156 9.46 8.04 -2.40
N GLN A 157 10.66 7.98 -1.82
CA GLN A 157 11.81 7.31 -2.45
C GLN A 157 11.58 5.81 -2.64
N TYR A 158 10.90 5.15 -1.71
CA TYR A 158 10.64 3.71 -1.72
C TYR A 158 9.19 3.35 -2.13
N PHE A 159 8.47 4.34 -2.63
CA PHE A 159 7.05 4.23 -2.99
C PHE A 159 6.76 3.12 -4.02
N MET A 160 7.72 2.85 -4.93
CA MET A 160 7.57 1.87 -6.01
C MET A 160 7.99 0.44 -5.61
N VAL A 161 8.53 0.21 -4.40
CA VAL A 161 9.00 -1.12 -3.98
C VAL A 161 7.92 -2.20 -4.10
N PRO A 162 6.67 -2.03 -3.63
CA PRO A 162 5.65 -3.07 -3.77
C PRO A 162 5.32 -3.40 -5.22
N TYR A 163 5.40 -2.42 -6.13
CA TYR A 163 5.19 -2.61 -7.56
C TYR A 163 6.34 -3.37 -8.21
N ILE A 164 7.59 -3.07 -7.86
CA ILE A 164 8.78 -3.78 -8.34
C ILE A 164 8.74 -5.25 -7.89
N LEU A 165 8.38 -5.51 -6.64
CA LEU A 165 8.18 -6.86 -6.12
C LEU A 165 6.97 -7.56 -6.75
N SER A 166 5.98 -6.81 -7.22
CA SER A 166 4.86 -7.38 -7.95
C SER A 166 5.25 -7.88 -9.34
N ASP A 167 6.19 -7.22 -10.00
CA ASP A 167 6.73 -7.66 -11.29
C ASP A 167 7.69 -8.83 -11.09
N ASN A 168 8.68 -8.70 -10.20
CA ASN A 168 9.62 -9.77 -9.87
C ASN A 168 9.70 -10.03 -8.35
N PRO A 169 8.98 -11.05 -7.81
CA PRO A 169 9.02 -11.41 -6.39
C PRO A 169 10.38 -11.94 -5.91
N HIS A 170 11.28 -12.32 -6.82
CA HIS A 170 12.59 -12.88 -6.51
C HIS A 170 13.71 -11.83 -6.52
N ILE A 171 13.42 -10.59 -6.92
CA ILE A 171 14.41 -9.51 -6.90
C ILE A 171 14.90 -9.27 -5.46
N PRO A 172 16.23 -9.16 -5.22
CA PRO A 172 16.72 -8.86 -3.88
C PRO A 172 16.15 -7.54 -3.35
N GLY A 173 15.71 -7.52 -2.08
CA GLY A 173 15.06 -6.35 -1.50
C GLY A 173 15.88 -5.07 -1.55
N TYR A 174 17.22 -5.16 -1.43
CA TYR A 174 18.11 -4.01 -1.59
C TYR A 174 18.07 -3.46 -3.02
N ARG A 175 17.96 -4.34 -4.01
CA ARG A 175 17.90 -3.96 -5.41
C ARG A 175 16.55 -3.32 -5.74
N ALA A 176 15.44 -3.87 -5.24
CA ALA A 176 14.11 -3.26 -5.38
C ALA A 176 14.09 -1.83 -4.82
N ARG A 177 14.72 -1.58 -3.65
CA ARG A 177 14.86 -0.23 -3.10
C ARG A 177 15.73 0.68 -3.96
N THR A 178 16.81 0.16 -4.53
CA THR A 178 17.68 0.93 -5.44
C THR A 178 16.94 1.33 -6.71
N ILE A 179 16.21 0.42 -7.32
CA ILE A 179 15.39 0.69 -8.51
C ILE A 179 14.30 1.71 -8.19
N SER A 180 13.57 1.55 -7.08
CA SER A 180 12.57 2.52 -6.64
C SER A 180 13.16 3.91 -6.47
N ARG A 181 14.36 4.01 -5.87
CA ARG A 181 15.08 5.28 -5.73
C ARG A 181 15.40 5.91 -7.09
N MET A 182 15.91 5.13 -8.05
CA MET A 182 16.23 5.61 -9.39
C MET A 182 14.98 6.09 -10.13
N MET A 183 13.90 5.29 -10.11
CA MET A 183 12.63 5.63 -10.74
C MET A 183 12.00 6.91 -10.20
N THR A 184 12.09 7.15 -8.88
CA THR A 184 11.49 8.30 -8.22
C THR A 184 12.41 9.51 -8.14
N ASP A 185 13.62 9.43 -8.67
CA ASP A 185 14.55 10.55 -8.61
C ASP A 185 14.06 11.72 -9.48
N GLY A 186 14.07 12.92 -8.87
CA GLY A 186 13.49 14.12 -9.48
C GLY A 186 11.95 14.17 -9.50
N GLU A 187 11.23 13.08 -9.19
CA GLU A 187 9.78 13.00 -9.30
C GLU A 187 9.03 13.07 -7.95
N LYS A 188 9.76 13.06 -6.84
CA LYS A 188 9.14 12.94 -5.49
C LYS A 188 8.12 14.04 -5.20
N LEU A 189 8.40 15.28 -5.62
CA LEU A 189 7.47 16.39 -5.47
C LEU A 189 6.23 16.21 -6.36
N ASN A 190 6.40 15.74 -7.60
CA ASN A 190 5.29 15.47 -8.50
C ASN A 190 4.38 14.35 -7.98
N ILE A 191 4.98 13.30 -7.38
CA ILE A 191 4.25 12.20 -6.73
C ILE A 191 3.49 12.73 -5.51
N PHE A 192 4.12 13.55 -4.67
CA PHE A 192 3.44 14.22 -3.55
C PHE A 192 2.25 15.07 -4.02
N LEU A 193 2.42 15.87 -5.10
CA LEU A 193 1.33 16.66 -5.66
C LEU A 193 0.23 15.81 -6.30
N LEU A 194 0.57 14.60 -6.77
CA LEU A 194 -0.44 13.62 -7.21
C LEU A 194 -1.28 13.16 -6.02
N ASP A 195 -0.65 12.76 -4.92
CA ASP A 195 -1.35 12.35 -3.70
C ASP A 195 -2.21 13.49 -3.13
N LEU A 196 -1.66 14.70 -3.10
CA LEU A 196 -2.41 15.89 -2.65
C LEU A 196 -3.65 16.14 -3.50
N SER A 197 -3.60 15.80 -4.80
CA SER A 197 -4.75 15.96 -5.70
C SER A 197 -5.90 14.97 -5.42
N PHE A 198 -5.70 13.95 -4.59
CA PHE A 198 -6.73 13.05 -4.10
C PHE A 198 -7.30 13.48 -2.74
N LEU A 199 -6.63 14.42 -2.03
CA LEU A 199 -7.05 14.86 -0.71
C LEU A 199 -8.51 15.34 -0.70
N GLY A 200 -8.92 16.10 -1.71
CA GLY A 200 -10.30 16.58 -1.83
C GLY A 200 -11.31 15.43 -1.94
N TRP A 201 -10.97 14.36 -2.67
CA TRP A 201 -11.81 13.18 -2.80
C TRP A 201 -11.91 12.40 -1.48
N TYR A 202 -10.80 12.30 -0.74
CA TYR A 202 -10.79 11.66 0.58
C TYR A 202 -11.57 12.47 1.62
N LEU A 203 -11.48 13.80 1.59
CA LEU A 203 -12.29 14.67 2.46
C LEU A 203 -13.78 14.50 2.18
N LEU A 204 -14.19 14.50 0.91
CA LEU A 204 -15.59 14.23 0.53
C LEU A 204 -16.03 12.82 0.96
N GLY A 205 -15.16 11.82 0.78
CA GLY A 205 -15.43 10.45 1.21
C GLY A 205 -15.61 10.31 2.73
N THR A 206 -14.85 11.08 3.50
CA THR A 206 -14.95 11.11 4.97
C THR A 206 -16.26 11.78 5.41
N LEU A 207 -16.69 12.86 4.74
CA LEU A 207 -17.98 13.50 5.01
C LEU A 207 -19.17 12.56 4.77
N CYS A 208 -19.04 11.59 3.87
CA CYS A 208 -20.02 10.51 3.66
C CYS A 208 -19.89 9.39 4.71
N LEU A 209 -19.77 9.73 6.01
CA LEU A 209 -19.59 8.78 7.13
C LEU A 209 -18.36 7.87 6.98
N GLY A 210 -17.34 8.30 6.23
CA GLY A 210 -16.13 7.51 5.96
C GLY A 210 -16.29 6.42 4.91
N VAL A 211 -17.51 6.00 4.59
CA VAL A 211 -17.77 4.94 3.59
C VAL A 211 -17.28 5.34 2.20
N GLY A 212 -17.37 6.63 1.87
CA GLY A 212 -16.92 7.15 0.58
C GLY A 212 -15.43 6.93 0.29
N VAL A 213 -14.59 6.81 1.32
CA VAL A 213 -13.16 6.52 1.19
C VAL A 213 -12.91 5.20 0.44
N PHE A 214 -13.71 4.17 0.72
CA PHE A 214 -13.58 2.87 0.04
C PHE A 214 -13.88 2.95 -1.47
N PHE A 215 -14.71 3.89 -1.89
CA PHE A 215 -14.99 4.13 -3.32
C PHE A 215 -13.88 4.96 -3.99
N VAL A 216 -13.13 5.77 -3.27
CA VAL A 216 -11.99 6.52 -3.82
C VAL A 216 -10.77 5.62 -4.00
N ASN A 217 -10.55 4.65 -3.09
CA ASN A 217 -9.37 3.80 -3.07
C ASN A 217 -9.07 3.08 -4.41
N PRO A 218 -10.02 2.43 -5.10
CA PRO A 218 -9.72 1.77 -6.38
C PRO A 218 -9.17 2.73 -7.43
N TYR A 219 -9.68 3.94 -7.46
CA TYR A 219 -9.24 4.97 -8.40
C TYR A 219 -7.83 5.48 -8.05
N TYR A 220 -7.56 5.67 -6.77
CA TYR A 220 -6.24 6.05 -6.29
C TYR A 220 -5.19 4.97 -6.60
N GLU A 221 -5.48 3.70 -6.28
CA GLU A 221 -4.56 2.58 -6.54
C GLU A 221 -4.31 2.36 -8.04
N ALA A 222 -5.35 2.49 -8.88
CA ALA A 222 -5.18 2.46 -10.33
C ALA A 222 -4.29 3.60 -10.83
N THR A 223 -4.44 4.82 -10.29
CA THR A 223 -3.59 5.96 -10.66
C THR A 223 -2.12 5.73 -10.27
N LYS A 224 -1.87 5.11 -9.12
CA LYS A 224 -0.50 4.74 -8.70
C LYS A 224 0.11 3.67 -9.61
N ALA A 225 -0.69 2.69 -10.03
CA ALA A 225 -0.24 1.68 -10.99
C ALA A 225 0.14 2.29 -12.34
N GLU A 226 -0.65 3.25 -12.85
CA GLU A 226 -0.31 4.01 -14.07
C GLU A 226 1.00 4.78 -13.92
N LEU A 227 1.21 5.42 -12.76
CA LEU A 227 2.47 6.09 -12.45
C LEU A 227 3.66 5.11 -12.46
N TYR A 228 3.49 3.94 -11.83
CA TYR A 228 4.53 2.92 -11.81
C TYR A 228 4.88 2.45 -13.22
N ILE A 229 3.88 2.14 -14.04
CA ILE A 229 4.07 1.70 -15.43
C ILE A 229 4.88 2.74 -16.20
N TYR A 230 4.52 4.03 -16.08
CA TYR A 230 5.26 5.10 -16.71
C TYR A 230 6.72 5.18 -16.25
N LEU A 231 6.95 5.16 -14.92
CA LEU A 231 8.29 5.27 -14.35
C LEU A 231 9.16 4.04 -14.69
N ARG A 232 8.56 2.85 -14.69
CA ARG A 232 9.19 1.60 -15.11
C ARG A 232 9.68 1.67 -16.56
N ASP A 233 8.77 2.03 -17.47
CA ASP A 233 9.06 2.09 -18.88
C ASP A 233 10.14 3.15 -19.16
N ARG A 234 10.09 4.30 -18.47
CA ARG A 234 11.15 5.31 -18.54
C ARG A 234 12.51 4.75 -18.06
N ALA A 235 12.54 4.04 -16.94
CA ALA A 235 13.78 3.46 -16.40
C ALA A 235 14.39 2.41 -17.34
N ILE A 236 13.55 1.64 -18.02
CA ILE A 236 13.97 0.67 -19.06
C ILE A 236 14.52 1.43 -20.29
N GLN A 237 13.81 2.41 -20.80
CA GLN A 237 14.22 3.20 -21.98
C GLN A 237 15.52 3.96 -21.74
N THR A 238 15.77 4.42 -20.52
CA THR A 238 17.02 5.10 -20.14
C THR A 238 18.17 4.16 -19.78
N GLY A 239 17.94 2.83 -19.85
CA GLY A 239 18.95 1.82 -19.52
C GLY A 239 19.31 1.73 -18.03
N GLN A 240 18.52 2.31 -17.14
CA GLN A 240 18.74 2.24 -15.70
C GLN A 240 18.41 0.86 -15.10
N VAL A 241 17.47 0.18 -15.73
CA VAL A 241 16.98 -1.14 -15.32
C VAL A 241 16.74 -1.98 -16.56
N SER A 242 17.17 -3.24 -16.56
CA SER A 242 16.85 -4.15 -17.66
C SER A 242 15.46 -4.76 -17.49
N PRO A 243 14.74 -5.03 -18.59
CA PRO A 243 13.44 -5.71 -18.54
C PRO A 243 13.50 -7.05 -17.83
N GLU A 244 14.59 -7.83 -18.05
CA GLU A 244 14.79 -9.13 -17.45
C GLU A 244 14.91 -9.05 -15.93
N GLU A 245 15.53 -7.97 -15.41
CA GLU A 245 15.66 -7.74 -13.99
C GLU A 245 14.31 -7.54 -13.31
N LEU A 246 13.35 -6.96 -14.02
CA LEU A 246 11.97 -6.83 -13.56
C LEU A 246 11.10 -8.06 -13.89
N GLY A 247 11.70 -9.14 -14.41
CA GLY A 247 10.97 -10.34 -14.81
C GLY A 247 10.09 -10.15 -16.06
N LEU A 248 10.31 -9.05 -16.80
CA LEU A 248 9.64 -8.77 -18.06
C LEU A 248 10.39 -9.51 -19.17
N VAL A 249 10.08 -10.76 -19.37
CA VAL A 249 10.69 -11.56 -20.45
C VAL A 249 10.02 -11.16 -21.75
N PHE A 250 10.72 -10.42 -22.59
CA PHE A 250 10.31 -10.23 -23.97
C PHE A 250 10.59 -11.54 -24.74
N HIS A 251 9.57 -12.35 -24.93
CA HIS A 251 9.69 -13.43 -25.89
C HIS A 251 9.72 -12.81 -27.29
N ALA A 252 10.68 -13.30 -28.12
CA ALA A 252 10.71 -12.98 -29.55
C ALA A 252 9.32 -13.23 -30.20
N PRO A 253 9.00 -12.60 -31.34
CA PRO A 253 7.68 -12.68 -31.97
C PRO A 253 7.23 -14.15 -32.13
N GLY A 254 6.21 -14.55 -31.36
CA GLY A 254 5.66 -15.91 -31.35
C GLY A 254 5.45 -16.54 -29.99
N GLY A 255 5.96 -15.94 -28.90
CA GLY A 255 5.69 -16.38 -27.53
C GLY A 255 4.64 -15.50 -26.86
N GLU A 256 3.59 -16.09 -26.32
CA GLU A 256 2.60 -15.35 -25.52
C GLU A 256 3.30 -14.75 -24.30
N ASN A 257 3.33 -13.41 -24.24
CA ASN A 257 3.79 -12.71 -23.06
C ASN A 257 2.74 -12.86 -21.94
N PRO A 258 3.04 -13.51 -20.81
CA PRO A 258 2.07 -13.71 -19.75
C PRO A 258 1.59 -12.38 -19.11
N PHE A 259 2.24 -11.28 -19.45
CA PHE A 259 1.90 -9.92 -18.95
C PHE A 259 1.30 -9.01 -20.03
N GLY A 260 0.96 -9.54 -21.21
CA GLY A 260 0.43 -8.76 -22.34
C GLY A 260 1.53 -8.12 -23.21
N PRO A 261 1.17 -7.55 -24.36
CA PRO A 261 2.14 -6.87 -25.23
C PRO A 261 2.69 -5.63 -24.52
N PRO A 262 3.97 -5.26 -24.78
CA PRO A 262 4.53 -4.04 -24.23
C PRO A 262 3.63 -2.85 -24.67
N PRO A 263 3.37 -1.91 -23.77
CA PRO A 263 2.51 -0.77 -24.10
C PRO A 263 3.11 0.04 -25.24
N THR A 264 2.35 0.19 -26.30
CA THR A 264 2.71 1.07 -27.42
C THR A 264 2.42 2.51 -26.98
N TYR A 265 3.29 3.09 -26.17
CA TYR A 265 3.26 4.52 -25.87
C TYR A 265 3.98 5.28 -26.97
N MET A 266 3.49 5.21 -28.20
CA MET A 266 3.91 6.14 -29.25
C MET A 266 2.76 6.34 -30.23
N LYS A 267 2.01 7.41 -30.01
CA LYS A 267 1.76 8.42 -31.04
C LYS A 267 1.17 9.65 -30.38
#